data_6bdc1c0a8317cd10112079128477419a
#
_entry.id   6bdc1c0a8317cd10112079128477419a
#
_cell.length_a   1.000
_cell.length_b   1.000
_cell.length_c   1.000
_cell.angle_alpha   90.00
_cell.angle_beta   90.00
_cell.angle_gamma   90.00
#
_symmetry.space_group_name_H-M   'P 1'
#
loop_
_entity.id
_entity.type
_entity.pdbx_description
1 polymer ?
#
loop_
_entity_poly.entity_id
_entity_poly.type
_entity_poly.pdbx_seq_one_letter_code
_entity_poly.pdbx_strand_id
1 'polypeptide(L)'
;MTISPSDISSTLADGVTIGDLSEIALIDRIRHRVPPAPGWVTTGIGDDAAVIEPARGTLDVVTTDTLVEGIHFERSFVSAADLGHKTLAVNLSDLAAMGATPRCVVLSLVLPATMAAADLDMLVDGMLTLAGQHQVALVGGNITRSSGPLVLGMTAIGALRRRHVLTRTGGRPGDELWVTGTLGGAAAGLACLLRDPAGPAEGDGDLAGCVEHYRRPEPRVRIGTLLGRNRAAHAAIDLSDGLADGLRHLTQACGVGAVIDGAAVPIDEGARRWFETQGLAPLDAAVAGGDDYELLVAVSRAHRRRFAAVTRLARGVPITHIGELTKDRALVLRTREGDRALPAGYEHFKTQEAGGRRQETGEA
;
A
#
# COMPACT_ATOMS: atom_id res chain seq x y z
N MET A 1 -40.87 -19.11 -10.40
CA MET A 1 -41.01 -18.47 -9.09
C MET A 1 -40.09 -17.25 -9.10
N THR A 2 -40.69 -16.09 -9.20
CA THR A 2 -39.97 -14.80 -9.21
C THR A 2 -39.69 -14.44 -7.74
N ILE A 3 -38.45 -14.48 -7.32
CA ILE A 3 -38.01 -14.04 -5.99
C ILE A 3 -38.13 -12.52 -5.93
N SER A 4 -38.87 -12.04 -4.92
CA SER A 4 -39.10 -10.60 -4.71
C SER A 4 -37.79 -9.90 -4.30
N PRO A 5 -37.54 -8.63 -4.70
CA PRO A 5 -36.37 -7.87 -4.30
C PRO A 5 -36.20 -7.68 -2.79
N SER A 6 -37.26 -7.88 -2.00
CA SER A 6 -37.24 -7.80 -0.54
C SER A 6 -36.58 -8.99 0.16
N ASP A 7 -36.38 -10.12 -0.53
CA ASP A 7 -35.83 -11.36 0.06
C ASP A 7 -34.28 -11.43 -0.01
N ILE A 8 -33.64 -10.46 -0.67
CA ILE A 8 -32.17 -10.40 -0.84
C ILE A 8 -31.46 -9.75 0.37
N SER A 9 -32.20 -9.10 1.26
CA SER A 9 -31.66 -8.31 2.38
C SER A 9 -31.52 -9.08 3.70
N SER A 10 -31.89 -10.36 3.78
CA SER A 10 -31.80 -11.11 5.04
C SER A 10 -30.92 -12.33 4.88
N THR A 11 -29.81 -12.36 5.61
CA THR A 11 -29.07 -13.55 6.08
C THR A 11 -29.01 -14.69 5.06
N LEU A 12 -27.98 -14.67 4.20
CA LEU A 12 -27.57 -15.90 3.54
C LEU A 12 -27.28 -16.95 4.62
N ALA A 13 -27.90 -18.13 4.49
CA ALA A 13 -27.56 -19.27 5.33
C ALA A 13 -26.04 -19.48 5.26
N ASP A 14 -25.42 -19.78 6.40
CA ASP A 14 -24.04 -20.17 6.51
C ASP A 14 -23.77 -21.26 5.46
N GLY A 15 -22.80 -21.01 4.55
CA GLY A 15 -22.36 -21.99 3.56
C GLY A 15 -22.53 -21.63 2.08
N VAL A 16 -23.12 -20.49 1.72
CA VAL A 16 -23.21 -20.06 0.30
C VAL A 16 -21.85 -19.60 -0.22
N THR A 17 -21.41 -20.18 -1.33
CA THR A 17 -20.15 -19.85 -1.98
C THR A 17 -20.35 -18.97 -3.21
N ILE A 18 -19.26 -18.37 -3.71
CA ILE A 18 -19.27 -17.60 -4.98
C ILE A 18 -19.76 -18.47 -6.15
N GLY A 19 -19.42 -19.76 -6.14
CA GLY A 19 -19.82 -20.72 -7.18
C GLY A 19 -21.33 -20.99 -7.24
N ASP A 20 -22.06 -20.71 -6.17
CA ASP A 20 -23.53 -20.91 -6.09
C ASP A 20 -24.31 -19.68 -6.63
N LEU A 21 -23.62 -18.58 -6.91
CA LEU A 21 -24.23 -17.32 -7.34
C LEU A 21 -23.95 -17.05 -8.81
N SER A 22 -24.90 -16.36 -9.47
CA SER A 22 -24.68 -15.81 -10.80
C SER A 22 -23.83 -14.55 -10.74
N GLU A 23 -23.17 -14.21 -11.85
CA GLU A 23 -22.40 -12.96 -11.98
C GLU A 23 -23.26 -11.74 -11.66
N ILE A 24 -24.49 -11.70 -12.16
CA ILE A 24 -25.44 -10.60 -11.89
C ILE A 24 -25.71 -10.48 -10.39
N ALA A 25 -25.92 -11.61 -9.69
CA ALA A 25 -26.16 -11.60 -8.26
C ALA A 25 -24.94 -11.08 -7.47
N LEU A 26 -23.72 -11.39 -7.92
CA LEU A 26 -22.49 -10.85 -7.31
C LEU A 26 -22.34 -9.34 -7.55
N ILE A 27 -22.63 -8.86 -8.78
CA ILE A 27 -22.60 -7.44 -9.10
C ILE A 27 -23.63 -6.67 -8.27
N ASP A 28 -24.87 -7.16 -8.20
CA ASP A 28 -25.94 -6.54 -7.40
C ASP A 28 -25.58 -6.50 -5.91
N ARG A 29 -24.92 -7.54 -5.41
CA ARG A 29 -24.46 -7.62 -4.02
C ARG A 29 -23.44 -6.51 -3.70
N ILE A 30 -22.47 -6.26 -4.59
CA ILE A 30 -21.53 -5.15 -4.48
C ILE A 30 -22.27 -3.81 -4.61
N ARG A 31 -23.11 -3.67 -5.63
CA ARG A 31 -23.85 -2.43 -5.91
C ARG A 31 -24.71 -1.96 -4.74
N HIS A 32 -25.36 -2.88 -4.01
CA HIS A 32 -26.18 -2.53 -2.85
C HIS A 32 -25.38 -2.02 -1.65
N ARG A 33 -24.07 -2.32 -1.58
CA ARG A 33 -23.18 -1.85 -0.53
C ARG A 33 -22.56 -0.48 -0.84
N VAL A 34 -22.38 -0.18 -2.12
CA VAL A 34 -21.75 1.07 -2.56
C VAL A 34 -22.65 2.26 -2.23
N PRO A 35 -22.12 3.30 -1.55
CA PRO A 35 -22.86 4.53 -1.31
C PRO A 35 -23.35 5.19 -2.61
N PRO A 36 -24.38 6.05 -2.56
CA PRO A 36 -24.80 6.83 -3.73
C PRO A 36 -23.63 7.54 -4.39
N ALA A 37 -23.54 7.40 -5.71
CA ALA A 37 -22.45 7.98 -6.48
C ALA A 37 -22.46 9.51 -6.38
N PRO A 38 -21.29 10.17 -6.31
CA PRO A 38 -21.17 11.63 -6.38
C PRO A 38 -21.74 12.16 -7.71
N GLY A 39 -22.24 13.39 -7.73
CA GLY A 39 -22.89 14.00 -8.90
C GLY A 39 -22.01 14.09 -10.16
N TRP A 40 -20.69 13.95 -10.04
CA TRP A 40 -19.76 13.91 -11.18
C TRP A 40 -19.59 12.49 -11.78
N VAL A 41 -20.21 11.46 -11.21
CA VAL A 41 -20.33 10.12 -11.80
C VAL A 41 -21.66 10.07 -12.53
N THR A 42 -21.62 10.18 -13.86
CA THR A 42 -22.82 10.20 -14.71
C THR A 42 -23.38 8.79 -14.89
N THR A 43 -22.48 7.81 -15.04
CA THR A 43 -22.81 6.38 -15.14
C THR A 43 -21.83 5.61 -14.26
N GLY A 44 -22.33 4.69 -13.45
CA GLY A 44 -21.53 3.88 -12.53
C GLY A 44 -21.76 2.39 -12.70
N ILE A 45 -21.70 1.63 -11.60
CA ILE A 45 -21.85 0.17 -11.59
C ILE A 45 -23.19 -0.25 -12.19
N GLY A 46 -23.16 -1.16 -13.16
CA GLY A 46 -24.35 -1.74 -13.82
C GLY A 46 -24.47 -1.40 -15.31
N ASP A 47 -23.53 -0.67 -15.87
CA ASP A 47 -23.37 -0.43 -17.30
C ASP A 47 -22.01 -0.96 -17.76
N ASP A 48 -21.75 -1.02 -19.07
CA ASP A 48 -20.52 -1.54 -19.67
C ASP A 48 -19.27 -0.76 -19.23
N ALA A 49 -19.41 0.53 -18.88
CA ALA A 49 -18.34 1.38 -18.41
C ALA A 49 -18.86 2.51 -17.51
N ALA A 50 -18.00 2.98 -16.61
CA ALA A 50 -18.28 4.18 -15.85
C ALA A 50 -18.05 5.44 -16.70
N VAL A 51 -18.96 6.42 -16.58
CA VAL A 51 -18.83 7.75 -17.19
C VAL A 51 -18.66 8.77 -16.07
N ILE A 52 -17.51 9.43 -16.05
CA ILE A 52 -17.13 10.39 -15.00
C ILE A 52 -16.80 11.76 -15.59
N GLU A 53 -17.27 12.82 -14.96
CA GLU A 53 -16.87 14.18 -15.33
C GLU A 53 -15.44 14.46 -14.90
N PRO A 54 -14.57 15.01 -15.78
CA PRO A 54 -13.22 15.39 -15.39
C PRO A 54 -13.24 16.55 -14.39
N ALA A 55 -12.31 16.56 -13.44
CA ALA A 55 -12.18 17.69 -12.53
C ALA A 55 -11.58 18.90 -13.28
N ARG A 56 -12.27 20.02 -13.24
CA ARG A 56 -11.91 21.23 -14.02
C ARG A 56 -10.53 21.77 -13.63
N GLY A 57 -9.68 22.02 -14.62
CA GLY A 57 -8.35 22.62 -14.45
C GLY A 57 -7.33 21.72 -13.77
N THR A 58 -7.56 20.39 -13.80
CA THR A 58 -6.65 19.39 -13.28
C THR A 58 -6.15 18.44 -14.37
N LEU A 59 -5.18 17.63 -14.01
CA LEU A 59 -4.76 16.41 -14.72
C LEU A 59 -5.30 15.22 -13.95
N ASP A 60 -5.66 14.17 -14.66
CA ASP A 60 -5.92 12.88 -14.04
C ASP A 60 -4.59 12.14 -13.80
N VAL A 61 -4.53 11.46 -12.64
CA VAL A 61 -3.44 10.56 -12.26
C VAL A 61 -4.05 9.18 -12.15
N VAL A 62 -3.48 8.23 -12.86
CA VAL A 62 -3.99 6.85 -12.92
C VAL A 62 -2.90 5.90 -12.48
N THR A 63 -3.25 4.98 -11.58
CA THR A 63 -2.41 3.88 -11.15
C THR A 63 -3.20 2.58 -11.12
N THR A 64 -2.49 1.45 -11.10
CA THR A 64 -3.11 0.14 -10.96
C THR A 64 -2.18 -0.80 -10.23
N ASP A 65 -2.73 -1.52 -9.24
CA ASP A 65 -2.07 -2.57 -8.48
C ASP A 65 -2.88 -3.84 -8.47
N THR A 66 -2.18 -4.96 -8.28
CA THR A 66 -2.77 -6.29 -8.20
C THR A 66 -2.20 -7.06 -7.02
N LEU A 67 -3.09 -7.51 -6.14
CA LEU A 67 -2.76 -8.42 -5.03
C LEU A 67 -3.14 -9.85 -5.40
N VAL A 68 -2.21 -10.78 -5.21
CA VAL A 68 -2.37 -12.21 -5.53
C VAL A 68 -2.17 -13.02 -4.26
N GLU A 69 -3.14 -13.88 -3.93
CA GLU A 69 -3.04 -14.85 -2.82
C GLU A 69 -1.84 -15.78 -3.03
N GLY A 70 -1.09 -16.04 -1.98
CA GLY A 70 0.15 -16.83 -2.03
C GLY A 70 1.39 -16.04 -2.42
N ILE A 71 1.24 -14.75 -2.81
CA ILE A 71 2.35 -13.85 -3.16
C ILE A 71 2.33 -12.60 -2.28
N HIS A 72 1.21 -11.87 -2.26
CA HIS A 72 1.08 -10.60 -1.55
C HIS A 72 0.33 -10.75 -0.22
N PHE A 73 -0.43 -11.82 -0.05
CA PHE A 73 -1.20 -12.11 1.15
C PHE A 73 -1.58 -13.60 1.25
N GLU A 74 -1.98 -14.00 2.46
CA GLU A 74 -2.54 -15.33 2.75
C GLU A 74 -3.86 -15.15 3.51
N ARG A 75 -4.94 -15.79 3.06
CA ARG A 75 -6.25 -15.73 3.72
C ARG A 75 -6.27 -16.44 5.07
N SER A 76 -5.27 -17.24 5.38
CA SER A 76 -5.12 -17.89 6.70
C SER A 76 -4.86 -16.90 7.83
N PHE A 77 -4.33 -15.71 7.54
CA PHE A 77 -4.00 -14.70 8.55
C PHE A 77 -4.35 -13.25 8.17
N VAL A 78 -4.94 -13.03 6.98
CA VAL A 78 -5.49 -11.72 6.58
C VAL A 78 -6.99 -11.90 6.33
N SER A 79 -7.81 -11.17 7.06
CA SER A 79 -9.26 -11.24 6.89
C SER A 79 -9.71 -10.63 5.56
N ALA A 80 -10.89 -11.01 5.08
CA ALA A 80 -11.46 -10.44 3.86
C ALA A 80 -11.63 -8.91 3.96
N ALA A 81 -12.02 -8.39 5.13
CA ALA A 81 -12.13 -6.96 5.37
C ALA A 81 -10.78 -6.24 5.27
N ASP A 82 -9.71 -6.84 5.81
CA ASP A 82 -8.36 -6.28 5.73
C ASP A 82 -7.84 -6.32 4.29
N LEU A 83 -8.15 -7.39 3.54
CA LEU A 83 -7.82 -7.48 2.12
C LEU A 83 -8.50 -6.36 1.30
N GLY A 84 -9.76 -6.09 1.57
CA GLY A 84 -10.47 -4.97 0.95
C GLY A 84 -9.81 -3.63 1.26
N HIS A 85 -9.45 -3.39 2.53
CA HIS A 85 -8.69 -2.21 2.94
C HIS A 85 -7.36 -2.11 2.21
N LYS A 86 -6.53 -3.17 2.27
CA LYS A 86 -5.18 -3.21 1.67
C LYS A 86 -5.25 -2.98 0.16
N THR A 87 -6.21 -3.60 -0.54
CA THR A 87 -6.38 -3.42 -1.99
C THR A 87 -6.58 -1.95 -2.39
N LEU A 88 -7.35 -1.19 -1.61
CA LEU A 88 -7.50 0.24 -1.85
C LEU A 88 -6.28 1.03 -1.38
N ALA A 89 -5.72 0.71 -0.21
CA ALA A 89 -4.64 1.46 0.42
C ALA A 89 -3.39 1.53 -0.46
N VAL A 90 -2.98 0.40 -1.10
CA VAL A 90 -1.80 0.35 -1.96
C VAL A 90 -1.93 1.32 -3.14
N ASN A 91 -3.09 1.34 -3.80
CA ASN A 91 -3.37 2.28 -4.89
C ASN A 91 -3.43 3.75 -4.43
N LEU A 92 -3.96 4.00 -3.22
CA LEU A 92 -3.97 5.34 -2.65
C LEU A 92 -2.57 5.83 -2.28
N SER A 93 -1.65 4.92 -1.96
CA SER A 93 -0.23 5.22 -1.72
C SER A 93 0.45 5.80 -2.95
N ASP A 94 0.24 5.21 -4.12
CA ASP A 94 0.73 5.75 -5.39
C ASP A 94 0.19 7.15 -5.68
N LEU A 95 -1.13 7.33 -5.50
CA LEU A 95 -1.73 8.66 -5.67
C LEU A 95 -1.16 9.68 -4.68
N ALA A 96 -0.84 9.25 -3.46
CA ALA A 96 -0.19 10.10 -2.46
C ALA A 96 1.23 10.48 -2.89
N ALA A 97 2.03 9.54 -3.38
CA ALA A 97 3.38 9.78 -3.91
C ALA A 97 3.39 10.79 -5.05
N MET A 98 2.34 10.79 -5.89
CA MET A 98 2.14 11.75 -6.98
C MET A 98 1.53 13.09 -6.54
N GLY A 99 1.11 13.24 -5.27
CA GLY A 99 0.46 14.45 -4.74
C GLY A 99 -0.99 14.63 -5.20
N ALA A 100 -1.61 13.54 -5.71
CA ALA A 100 -2.96 13.55 -6.22
C ALA A 100 -4.02 13.46 -5.11
N THR A 101 -5.19 14.03 -5.36
CA THR A 101 -6.38 13.80 -4.56
C THR A 101 -7.14 12.64 -5.20
N PRO A 102 -7.37 11.52 -4.51
CA PRO A 102 -8.14 10.41 -5.02
C PRO A 102 -9.56 10.83 -5.41
N ARG A 103 -10.16 10.15 -6.39
CA ARG A 103 -11.52 10.41 -6.86
C ARG A 103 -12.34 9.14 -6.96
N CYS A 104 -11.90 8.19 -7.75
CA CYS A 104 -12.62 6.94 -7.96
C CYS A 104 -11.69 5.78 -8.24
N VAL A 105 -12.27 4.59 -8.12
CA VAL A 105 -11.60 3.31 -8.43
C VAL A 105 -12.51 2.41 -9.25
N VAL A 106 -11.89 1.53 -10.04
CA VAL A 106 -12.52 0.35 -10.64
C VAL A 106 -11.83 -0.90 -10.09
N LEU A 107 -12.62 -1.91 -9.73
CA LEU A 107 -12.18 -3.12 -9.02
C LEU A 107 -12.30 -4.35 -9.93
N SER A 108 -11.21 -5.06 -10.16
CA SER A 108 -11.17 -6.31 -10.91
C SER A 108 -10.98 -7.49 -9.94
N LEU A 109 -11.95 -8.37 -9.87
CA LEU A 109 -11.99 -9.51 -8.97
C LEU A 109 -11.87 -10.83 -9.74
N VAL A 110 -10.87 -11.63 -9.39
CA VAL A 110 -10.73 -13.02 -9.87
C VAL A 110 -10.98 -13.93 -8.67
N LEU A 111 -12.18 -14.49 -8.59
CA LEU A 111 -12.72 -15.13 -7.40
C LEU A 111 -12.67 -16.67 -7.50
N PRO A 112 -12.08 -17.39 -6.52
CA PRO A 112 -12.25 -18.81 -6.38
C PRO A 112 -13.74 -19.16 -6.15
N ALA A 113 -14.26 -20.17 -6.86
CA ALA A 113 -15.65 -20.57 -6.71
C ALA A 113 -16.00 -21.06 -5.29
N THR A 114 -15.00 -21.55 -4.54
CA THR A 114 -15.12 -22.03 -3.15
C THR A 114 -15.09 -20.93 -2.11
N MET A 115 -14.82 -19.67 -2.48
CA MET A 115 -14.83 -18.55 -1.55
C MET A 115 -16.25 -18.32 -1.03
N ALA A 116 -16.40 -18.08 0.27
CA ALA A 116 -17.70 -17.77 0.85
C ALA A 116 -18.21 -16.41 0.30
N ALA A 117 -19.49 -16.33 0.00
CA ALA A 117 -20.11 -15.07 -0.44
C ALA A 117 -20.04 -13.99 0.63
N ALA A 118 -20.04 -14.37 1.91
CA ALA A 118 -19.83 -13.46 3.03
C ALA A 118 -18.43 -12.82 3.03
N ASP A 119 -17.40 -13.54 2.59
CA ASP A 119 -16.04 -12.97 2.48
C ASP A 119 -15.98 -11.88 1.40
N LEU A 120 -16.70 -12.04 0.28
CA LEU A 120 -16.82 -10.96 -0.71
C LEU A 120 -17.47 -9.71 -0.10
N ASP A 121 -18.50 -9.88 0.71
CA ASP A 121 -19.15 -8.77 1.40
C ASP A 121 -18.19 -8.04 2.34
N MET A 122 -17.49 -8.80 3.19
CA MET A 122 -16.51 -8.23 4.13
C MET A 122 -15.36 -7.52 3.39
N LEU A 123 -14.91 -8.08 2.26
CA LEU A 123 -13.88 -7.45 1.42
C LEU A 123 -14.37 -6.09 0.90
N VAL A 124 -15.57 -6.05 0.34
CA VAL A 124 -16.15 -4.80 -0.17
C VAL A 124 -16.37 -3.79 0.96
N ASP A 125 -16.89 -4.22 2.11
CA ASP A 125 -17.15 -3.34 3.26
C ASP A 125 -15.83 -2.77 3.84
N GLY A 126 -14.76 -3.57 3.93
CA GLY A 126 -13.44 -3.12 4.35
C GLY A 126 -12.87 -2.05 3.41
N MET A 127 -12.98 -2.28 2.10
CA MET A 127 -12.58 -1.32 1.07
C MET A 127 -13.42 -0.03 1.16
N LEU A 128 -14.74 -0.13 1.27
CA LEU A 128 -15.65 1.02 1.32
C LEU A 128 -15.45 1.86 2.58
N THR A 129 -15.03 1.24 3.69
CA THR A 129 -14.67 1.95 4.92
C THR A 129 -13.51 2.92 4.67
N LEU A 130 -12.42 2.47 4.03
CA LEU A 130 -11.29 3.33 3.67
C LEU A 130 -11.68 4.32 2.57
N ALA A 131 -12.46 3.89 1.58
CA ALA A 131 -12.96 4.74 0.50
C ALA A 131 -13.75 5.94 1.06
N GLY A 132 -14.58 5.73 2.07
CA GLY A 132 -15.33 6.79 2.76
C GLY A 132 -14.41 7.82 3.44
N GLN A 133 -13.33 7.39 4.08
CA GLN A 133 -12.35 8.28 4.71
C GLN A 133 -11.64 9.19 3.70
N HIS A 134 -11.39 8.69 2.49
CA HIS A 134 -10.70 9.40 1.42
C HIS A 134 -11.64 9.98 0.35
N GLN A 135 -12.96 9.83 0.53
CA GLN A 135 -13.99 10.30 -0.42
C GLN A 135 -13.80 9.72 -1.84
N VAL A 136 -13.45 8.43 -1.91
CA VAL A 136 -13.24 7.69 -3.16
C VAL A 136 -14.53 6.97 -3.55
N ALA A 137 -14.94 7.09 -4.82
CA ALA A 137 -16.09 6.37 -5.33
C ALA A 137 -15.65 5.06 -6.02
N LEU A 138 -16.26 3.92 -5.67
CA LEU A 138 -16.20 2.72 -6.51
C LEU A 138 -17.19 2.90 -7.64
N VAL A 139 -16.70 3.00 -8.88
CA VAL A 139 -17.54 3.38 -10.04
C VAL A 139 -17.78 2.24 -11.01
N GLY A 140 -17.05 1.14 -10.91
CA GLY A 140 -17.17 0.00 -11.81
C GLY A 140 -16.17 -1.09 -11.47
N GLY A 141 -16.11 -2.11 -12.33
CA GLY A 141 -15.16 -3.19 -12.14
C GLY A 141 -15.45 -4.39 -13.04
N ASN A 142 -14.81 -5.51 -12.73
CA ASN A 142 -15.00 -6.78 -13.39
C ASN A 142 -15.01 -7.90 -12.37
N ILE A 143 -15.80 -8.93 -12.59
CA ILE A 143 -15.80 -10.16 -11.80
C ILE A 143 -15.55 -11.33 -12.72
N THR A 144 -14.60 -12.18 -12.37
CA THR A 144 -14.38 -13.42 -13.11
C THR A 144 -14.10 -14.58 -12.15
N ARG A 145 -14.44 -15.78 -12.57
CA ARG A 145 -14.19 -16.99 -11.78
C ARG A 145 -12.78 -17.50 -12.00
N SER A 146 -12.12 -17.96 -10.94
CA SER A 146 -10.84 -18.64 -10.97
C SER A 146 -10.95 -20.08 -10.47
N SER A 147 -10.12 -20.98 -11.02
CA SER A 147 -9.80 -22.28 -10.42
C SER A 147 -8.53 -22.23 -9.55
N GLY A 148 -7.87 -21.08 -9.47
CA GLY A 148 -6.64 -20.83 -8.73
C GLY A 148 -6.85 -19.86 -7.58
N PRO A 149 -5.82 -19.05 -7.25
CA PRO A 149 -5.85 -18.12 -6.12
C PRO A 149 -6.86 -16.99 -6.30
N LEU A 150 -7.19 -16.33 -5.20
CA LEU A 150 -7.86 -15.04 -5.18
C LEU A 150 -6.93 -13.97 -5.75
N VAL A 151 -7.43 -13.17 -6.71
CA VAL A 151 -6.69 -12.03 -7.27
C VAL A 151 -7.55 -10.77 -7.20
N LEU A 152 -6.97 -9.71 -6.66
CA LEU A 152 -7.62 -8.42 -6.45
C LEU A 152 -6.85 -7.35 -7.23
N GLY A 153 -7.37 -6.96 -8.38
CA GLY A 153 -6.83 -5.86 -9.17
C GLY A 153 -7.64 -4.59 -8.96
N MET A 154 -6.98 -3.44 -8.84
CA MET A 154 -7.65 -2.15 -8.73
C MET A 154 -6.94 -1.12 -9.59
N THR A 155 -7.72 -0.30 -10.28
CA THR A 155 -7.23 0.92 -10.91
C THR A 155 -7.80 2.11 -10.18
N ALA A 156 -6.94 2.99 -9.68
CA ALA A 156 -7.32 4.21 -9.00
C ALA A 156 -7.07 5.45 -9.85
N ILE A 157 -8.02 6.38 -9.81
CA ILE A 157 -7.95 7.66 -10.52
C ILE A 157 -8.02 8.77 -9.49
N GLY A 158 -6.99 9.63 -9.52
CA GLY A 158 -6.92 10.86 -8.74
C GLY A 158 -6.81 12.08 -9.63
N ALA A 159 -6.88 13.27 -9.04
CA ALA A 159 -6.75 14.52 -9.76
C ALA A 159 -5.83 15.51 -9.03
N LEU A 160 -5.09 16.31 -9.81
CA LEU A 160 -4.25 17.39 -9.30
C LEU A 160 -4.07 18.50 -10.33
N ARG A 161 -3.73 19.70 -9.89
CA ARG A 161 -3.32 20.76 -10.82
C ARG A 161 -1.91 20.47 -11.36
N ARG A 162 -1.64 20.76 -12.63
CA ARG A 162 -0.34 20.52 -13.29
C ARG A 162 0.87 20.93 -12.44
N ARG A 163 0.80 22.07 -11.76
CA ARG A 163 1.89 22.61 -10.91
C ARG A 163 2.07 21.87 -9.57
N HIS A 164 1.18 20.95 -9.24
CA HIS A 164 1.19 20.17 -7.98
C HIS A 164 1.70 18.75 -8.16
N VAL A 165 2.01 18.36 -9.39
CA VAL A 165 2.55 17.03 -9.70
C VAL A 165 3.84 16.82 -8.93
N LEU A 166 3.89 15.75 -8.15
CA LEU A 166 5.11 15.16 -7.61
C LEU A 166 5.54 14.02 -8.50
N THR A 167 6.84 13.82 -8.64
CA THR A 167 7.41 12.72 -9.41
C THR A 167 8.63 12.17 -8.70
N ARG A 168 9.10 11.01 -9.14
CA ARG A 168 10.40 10.46 -8.70
C ARG A 168 11.58 11.28 -9.21
N THR A 169 11.36 12.12 -10.21
CA THR A 169 12.40 12.99 -10.83
C THR A 169 12.39 14.38 -10.18
N GLY A 170 13.51 15.10 -10.31
CA GLY A 170 13.63 16.50 -9.86
C GLY A 170 14.45 16.71 -8.61
N GLY A 171 14.78 15.63 -7.86
CA GLY A 171 15.74 15.67 -6.75
C GLY A 171 17.14 16.08 -7.22
N ARG A 172 17.85 16.83 -6.39
CA ARG A 172 19.16 17.42 -6.69
C ARG A 172 20.15 17.15 -5.57
N PRO A 173 21.45 17.05 -5.84
CA PRO A 173 22.45 17.00 -4.79
C PRO A 173 22.27 18.12 -3.77
N GLY A 174 22.29 17.78 -2.47
CA GLY A 174 22.05 18.67 -1.35
C GLY A 174 20.58 18.82 -0.95
N ASP A 175 19.65 18.14 -1.63
CA ASP A 175 18.28 17.99 -1.14
C ASP A 175 18.25 17.02 0.04
N GLU A 176 17.52 17.37 1.08
CA GLU A 176 17.32 16.57 2.28
C GLU A 176 16.33 15.44 2.01
N LEU A 177 16.63 14.25 2.49
CA LEU A 177 15.74 13.09 2.42
C LEU A 177 14.95 12.93 3.71
N TRP A 178 13.63 12.84 3.56
CA TRP A 178 12.68 12.72 4.66
C TRP A 178 11.75 11.53 4.44
N VAL A 179 11.42 10.84 5.51
CA VAL A 179 10.47 9.71 5.50
C VAL A 179 9.31 10.02 6.43
N THR A 180 8.09 9.70 6.02
CA THR A 180 6.90 9.75 6.88
C THR A 180 6.79 8.47 7.72
N GLY A 181 6.14 8.56 8.88
CA GLY A 181 5.85 7.42 9.76
C GLY A 181 7.07 6.68 10.29
N THR A 182 6.95 5.37 10.41
CA THR A 182 8.00 4.43 10.85
C THR A 182 8.15 3.31 9.83
N LEU A 183 9.31 2.65 9.81
CA LEU A 183 9.66 1.61 8.84
C LEU A 183 9.86 0.25 9.52
N GLY A 184 9.61 -0.80 8.75
CA GLY A 184 9.80 -2.20 9.15
C GLY A 184 8.62 -2.80 9.90
N GLY A 185 7.59 -2.01 10.23
CA GLY A 185 6.40 -2.49 10.92
C GLY A 185 5.68 -3.58 10.14
N ALA A 186 5.42 -3.33 8.86
CA ALA A 186 4.76 -4.33 8.01
C ALA A 186 5.60 -5.61 7.84
N ALA A 187 6.92 -5.47 7.65
CA ALA A 187 7.82 -6.61 7.51
C ALA A 187 7.86 -7.48 8.78
N ALA A 188 7.91 -6.86 9.97
CA ALA A 188 7.84 -7.57 11.25
C ALA A 188 6.48 -8.25 11.45
N GLY A 189 5.38 -7.56 11.11
CA GLY A 189 4.04 -8.10 11.18
C GLY A 189 3.84 -9.31 10.28
N LEU A 190 4.29 -9.25 9.04
CA LEU A 190 4.29 -10.39 8.11
C LEU A 190 5.13 -11.55 8.63
N ALA A 191 6.37 -11.29 9.10
CA ALA A 191 7.24 -12.32 9.64
C ALA A 191 6.64 -13.02 10.88
N CYS A 192 5.93 -12.28 11.74
CA CYS A 192 5.17 -12.83 12.84
C CYS A 192 4.06 -13.77 12.36
N LEU A 193 3.24 -13.34 11.41
CA LEU A 193 2.10 -14.10 10.87
C LEU A 193 2.52 -15.35 10.10
N LEU A 194 3.64 -15.30 9.38
CA LEU A 194 4.22 -16.46 8.71
C LEU A 194 4.71 -17.53 9.71
N ARG A 195 5.11 -17.12 10.91
CA ARG A 195 5.53 -18.03 11.97
C ARG A 195 4.35 -18.57 12.75
N ASP A 196 3.37 -17.72 13.06
CA ASP A 196 2.15 -18.06 13.76
C ASP A 196 0.97 -17.28 13.14
N PRO A 197 0.11 -17.92 12.35
CA PRO A 197 -1.06 -17.31 11.72
C PRO A 197 -2.07 -16.73 12.71
N ALA A 198 -2.07 -17.17 13.98
CA ALA A 198 -2.91 -16.59 15.04
C ALA A 198 -2.47 -15.17 15.44
N GLY A 199 -1.22 -14.82 15.10
CA GLY A 199 -0.64 -13.51 15.42
C GLY A 199 0.04 -13.49 16.79
N PRO A 200 0.38 -12.27 17.27
CA PRO A 200 1.12 -12.11 18.52
C PRO A 200 0.29 -12.55 19.75
N ALA A 201 1.01 -12.95 20.81
CA ALA A 201 0.39 -13.31 22.07
C ALA A 201 -0.40 -12.13 22.68
N GLU A 202 -1.42 -12.43 23.48
CA GLU A 202 -2.16 -11.42 24.26
C GLU A 202 -1.19 -10.58 25.12
N GLY A 203 -1.25 -9.24 24.99
CA GLY A 203 -0.40 -8.31 25.74
C GLY A 203 0.83 -7.79 24.97
N ASP A 204 1.17 -8.36 23.83
CA ASP A 204 2.21 -7.80 22.94
C ASP A 204 1.63 -6.75 21.97
N GLY A 205 1.25 -5.59 22.54
CA GLY A 205 0.61 -4.52 21.78
C GLY A 205 1.50 -3.91 20.69
N ASP A 206 2.81 -3.89 20.88
CA ASP A 206 3.73 -3.33 19.89
C ASP A 206 3.79 -4.23 18.63
N LEU A 207 3.90 -5.55 18.81
CA LEU A 207 3.89 -6.49 17.69
C LEU A 207 2.50 -6.59 17.04
N ALA A 208 1.43 -6.47 17.81
CA ALA A 208 0.07 -6.37 17.28
C ALA A 208 -0.08 -5.13 16.37
N GLY A 209 0.55 -4.01 16.72
CA GLY A 209 0.64 -2.83 15.87
C GLY A 209 1.35 -3.09 14.54
N CYS A 210 2.43 -3.88 14.55
CA CYS A 210 3.13 -4.30 13.33
C CYS A 210 2.24 -5.18 12.43
N VAL A 211 1.51 -6.13 13.03
CA VAL A 211 0.55 -6.99 12.30
C VAL A 211 -0.58 -6.16 11.68
N GLU A 212 -1.12 -5.20 12.44
CA GLU A 212 -2.15 -4.29 11.92
C GLU A 212 -1.59 -3.43 10.77
N HIS A 213 -0.36 -2.93 10.87
CA HIS A 213 0.29 -2.17 9.81
C HIS A 213 0.41 -3.00 8.52
N TYR A 214 0.81 -4.27 8.60
CA TYR A 214 0.86 -5.18 7.44
C TYR A 214 -0.52 -5.42 6.84
N ARG A 215 -1.55 -5.68 7.68
CA ARG A 215 -2.91 -5.98 7.24
C ARG A 215 -3.62 -4.76 6.68
N ARG A 216 -3.43 -3.60 7.31
CA ARG A 216 -4.16 -2.35 7.05
C ARG A 216 -3.22 -1.15 6.95
N PRO A 217 -2.37 -1.09 5.91
CA PRO A 217 -1.49 0.06 5.71
C PRO A 217 -2.30 1.34 5.57
N GLU A 218 -1.78 2.45 6.10
CA GLU A 218 -2.42 3.76 6.04
C GLU A 218 -1.77 4.63 4.96
N PRO A 219 -2.43 4.87 3.81
CA PRO A 219 -1.86 5.63 2.72
C PRO A 219 -1.71 7.11 3.10
N ARG A 220 -0.58 7.71 2.81
CA ARG A 220 -0.22 9.08 3.19
C ARG A 220 -0.82 10.17 2.26
N VAL A 221 -2.07 9.96 1.79
CA VAL A 221 -2.78 10.83 0.83
C VAL A 221 -2.77 12.30 1.25
N ARG A 222 -3.06 12.58 2.53
CA ARG A 222 -3.07 13.95 3.04
C ARG A 222 -1.71 14.60 2.92
N ILE A 223 -0.65 13.90 3.29
CA ILE A 223 0.73 14.43 3.26
C ILE A 223 1.15 14.64 1.82
N GLY A 224 0.96 13.66 0.93
CA GLY A 224 1.26 13.76 -0.49
C GLY A 224 0.57 14.97 -1.15
N THR A 225 -0.73 15.10 -0.93
CA THR A 225 -1.52 16.25 -1.43
C THR A 225 -0.99 17.60 -0.91
N LEU A 226 -0.61 17.67 0.36
CA LEU A 226 -0.03 18.89 0.95
C LEU A 226 1.34 19.21 0.37
N LEU A 227 2.20 18.21 0.17
CA LEU A 227 3.51 18.36 -0.48
C LEU A 227 3.36 18.96 -1.88
N GLY A 228 2.47 18.40 -2.70
CA GLY A 228 2.18 18.89 -4.05
C GLY A 228 1.60 20.30 -4.05
N ARG A 229 0.54 20.58 -3.27
CA ARG A 229 -0.11 21.88 -3.19
C ARG A 229 0.84 23.01 -2.75
N ASN A 230 1.70 22.74 -1.79
CA ASN A 230 2.69 23.68 -1.29
C ASN A 230 3.97 23.71 -2.14
N ARG A 231 4.14 22.81 -3.10
CA ARG A 231 5.38 22.61 -3.85
C ARG A 231 6.58 22.52 -2.91
N ALA A 232 6.42 21.66 -1.89
CA ALA A 232 7.33 21.55 -0.77
C ALA A 232 8.48 20.56 -1.03
N ALA A 233 8.33 19.67 -2.00
CA ALA A 233 9.30 18.66 -2.38
C ALA A 233 9.74 18.82 -3.83
N HIS A 234 10.98 18.37 -4.13
CA HIS A 234 11.50 18.23 -5.48
C HIS A 234 11.17 16.88 -6.09
N ALA A 235 11.19 15.80 -5.27
CA ALA A 235 10.83 14.46 -5.67
C ALA A 235 10.14 13.72 -4.53
N ALA A 236 9.31 12.74 -4.86
CA ALA A 236 8.64 11.86 -3.92
C ALA A 236 8.43 10.48 -4.53
N ILE A 237 8.38 9.46 -3.66
CA ILE A 237 8.03 8.08 -3.97
C ILE A 237 7.40 7.48 -2.71
N ASP A 238 6.49 6.52 -2.86
CA ASP A 238 6.05 5.69 -1.74
C ASP A 238 6.99 4.49 -1.52
N LEU A 239 6.88 3.87 -0.37
CA LEU A 239 7.74 2.77 0.07
C LEU A 239 6.92 1.47 0.12
N SER A 240 6.58 0.92 -1.05
CA SER A 240 5.96 -0.38 -1.23
C SER A 240 6.98 -1.52 -1.02
N ASP A 241 8.15 -1.41 -1.68
CA ASP A 241 9.22 -2.43 -1.66
C ASP A 241 10.32 -2.11 -0.63
N GLY A 242 10.07 -1.15 0.26
CA GLY A 242 10.96 -0.71 1.32
C GLY A 242 11.86 0.46 0.95
N LEU A 243 12.57 0.98 1.97
CA LEU A 243 13.41 2.18 1.84
C LEU A 243 14.57 1.98 0.87
N ALA A 244 15.22 0.80 0.88
CA ALA A 244 16.35 0.54 0.01
C ALA A 244 15.96 0.62 -1.46
N ASP A 245 14.81 0.08 -1.81
CA ASP A 245 14.32 0.07 -3.20
C ASP A 245 13.78 1.44 -3.60
N GLY A 246 12.98 2.07 -2.75
CA GLY A 246 12.50 3.44 -2.97
C GLY A 246 13.65 4.43 -3.21
N LEU A 247 14.78 4.31 -2.47
CA LEU A 247 15.98 5.11 -2.69
C LEU A 247 16.64 4.81 -4.03
N ARG A 248 16.74 3.53 -4.44
CA ARG A 248 17.29 3.17 -5.76
C ARG A 248 16.49 3.79 -6.88
N HIS A 249 15.17 3.66 -6.83
CA HIS A 249 14.26 4.22 -7.84
C HIS A 249 14.34 5.75 -7.90
N LEU A 250 14.29 6.43 -6.75
CA LEU A 250 14.33 7.88 -6.69
C LEU A 250 15.69 8.42 -7.19
N THR A 251 16.80 7.85 -6.73
CA THR A 251 18.13 8.31 -7.12
C THR A 251 18.45 8.01 -8.58
N GLN A 252 18.03 6.85 -9.09
CA GLN A 252 18.15 6.50 -10.50
C GLN A 252 17.37 7.48 -11.38
N ALA A 253 16.12 7.79 -11.02
CA ALA A 253 15.28 8.73 -11.76
C ALA A 253 15.84 10.16 -11.75
N CYS A 254 16.54 10.54 -10.67
CA CYS A 254 17.20 11.85 -10.53
C CYS A 254 18.62 11.90 -11.09
N GLY A 255 19.26 10.75 -11.38
CA GLY A 255 20.65 10.66 -11.81
C GLY A 255 21.68 11.04 -10.75
N VAL A 256 21.36 10.82 -9.46
CA VAL A 256 22.15 11.20 -8.27
C VAL A 256 22.38 9.99 -7.38
N GLY A 257 23.14 10.14 -6.28
CA GLY A 257 23.21 9.18 -5.20
C GLY A 257 22.59 9.71 -3.91
N ALA A 258 22.78 8.96 -2.82
CA ALA A 258 22.27 9.35 -1.51
C ALA A 258 23.18 8.85 -0.37
N VAL A 259 23.22 9.60 0.71
CA VAL A 259 23.78 9.17 1.99
C VAL A 259 22.65 9.18 3.02
N ILE A 260 22.40 8.02 3.63
CA ILE A 260 21.40 7.83 4.66
C ILE A 260 22.09 7.66 6.01
N ASP A 261 21.66 8.41 7.01
CA ASP A 261 22.07 8.23 8.40
C ASP A 261 21.24 7.11 9.02
N GLY A 262 21.84 5.94 9.20
CA GLY A 262 21.18 4.77 9.78
C GLY A 262 20.66 5.00 11.20
N ALA A 263 21.28 5.91 11.97
CA ALA A 263 20.80 6.25 13.31
C ALA A 263 19.52 7.12 13.27
N ALA A 264 19.26 7.80 12.14
CA ALA A 264 18.09 8.65 11.96
C ALA A 264 16.90 7.91 11.31
N VAL A 265 17.09 6.69 10.78
CA VAL A 265 15.99 5.90 10.20
C VAL A 265 14.94 5.59 11.27
N PRO A 266 13.66 5.99 11.06
CA PRO A 266 12.63 5.79 12.06
C PRO A 266 12.11 4.34 12.01
N ILE A 267 12.75 3.45 12.75
CA ILE A 267 12.30 2.05 12.82
C ILE A 267 11.15 1.95 13.83
N ASP A 268 10.09 1.24 13.45
CA ASP A 268 9.00 0.91 14.36
C ASP A 268 9.51 0.15 15.59
N GLU A 269 9.04 0.51 16.79
CA GLU A 269 9.58 -0.03 18.04
C GLU A 269 9.23 -1.51 18.22
N GLY A 270 8.03 -1.93 17.82
CA GLY A 270 7.64 -3.35 17.80
C GLY A 270 8.48 -4.14 16.81
N ALA A 271 8.72 -3.58 15.63
CA ALA A 271 9.57 -4.18 14.62
C ALA A 271 11.03 -4.30 15.12
N ARG A 272 11.57 -3.27 15.78
CA ARG A 272 12.92 -3.29 16.35
C ARG A 272 13.07 -4.47 17.31
N ARG A 273 12.17 -4.58 18.28
CA ARG A 273 12.20 -5.67 19.29
C ARG A 273 12.05 -7.03 18.64
N TRP A 274 11.11 -7.14 17.69
CA TRP A 274 10.92 -8.39 16.95
C TRP A 274 12.19 -8.83 16.23
N PHE A 275 12.81 -7.97 15.44
CA PHE A 275 14.02 -8.30 14.70
C PHE A 275 15.19 -8.68 15.65
N GLU A 276 15.35 -7.96 16.76
CA GLU A 276 16.35 -8.30 17.79
C GLU A 276 16.13 -9.69 18.38
N THR A 277 14.86 -10.08 18.69
CA THR A 277 14.54 -11.41 19.21
C THR A 277 14.80 -12.52 18.18
N GLN A 278 14.75 -12.19 16.88
CA GLN A 278 15.10 -13.11 15.81
C GLN A 278 16.60 -13.12 15.47
N GLY A 279 17.43 -12.35 16.16
CA GLY A 279 18.87 -12.23 15.88
C GLY A 279 19.18 -11.47 14.60
N LEU A 280 18.22 -10.68 14.08
CA LEU A 280 18.39 -9.84 12.89
C LEU A 280 18.85 -8.44 13.29
N ALA A 281 19.60 -7.78 12.41
CA ALA A 281 19.91 -6.36 12.56
C ALA A 281 18.66 -5.51 12.23
N PRO A 282 18.06 -4.79 13.20
CA PRO A 282 16.79 -4.08 12.97
C PRO A 282 16.87 -3.04 11.84
N LEU A 283 18.00 -2.35 11.74
CA LEU A 283 18.20 -1.36 10.68
C LEU A 283 18.15 -2.00 9.28
N ASP A 284 18.83 -3.13 9.11
CA ASP A 284 18.86 -3.80 7.80
C ASP A 284 17.50 -4.38 7.44
N ALA A 285 16.83 -5.00 8.39
CA ALA A 285 15.51 -5.56 8.22
C ALA A 285 14.47 -4.47 7.89
N ALA A 286 14.49 -3.33 8.57
CA ALA A 286 13.58 -2.23 8.32
C ALA A 286 13.87 -1.50 6.99
N VAL A 287 15.16 -1.37 6.62
CA VAL A 287 15.55 -0.71 5.34
C VAL A 287 15.23 -1.58 4.13
N ALA A 288 15.32 -2.91 4.27
CA ALA A 288 15.00 -3.87 3.21
C ALA A 288 13.53 -4.29 3.18
N GLY A 289 12.82 -4.17 4.30
CA GLY A 289 11.42 -4.57 4.45
C GLY A 289 10.47 -3.69 3.66
N GLY A 290 9.50 -4.28 2.97
CA GLY A 290 8.46 -3.61 2.22
C GLY A 290 7.13 -3.51 2.97
N ASP A 291 6.10 -3.11 2.23
CA ASP A 291 4.70 -2.98 2.66
C ASP A 291 4.42 -1.87 3.69
N ASP A 292 5.37 -0.97 3.99
CA ASP A 292 5.15 0.14 4.92
C ASP A 292 4.29 1.27 4.33
N TYR A 293 4.28 1.45 2.99
CA TYR A 293 3.49 2.46 2.28
C TYR A 293 3.65 3.88 2.83
N GLU A 294 4.84 4.19 3.34
CA GLU A 294 5.25 5.53 3.74
C GLU A 294 5.77 6.32 2.53
N LEU A 295 5.98 7.63 2.68
CA LEU A 295 6.53 8.49 1.63
C LEU A 295 8.00 8.81 1.90
N LEU A 296 8.87 8.57 0.91
CA LEU A 296 10.22 9.11 0.84
C LEU A 296 10.21 10.38 -0.01
N VAL A 297 10.74 11.47 0.53
CA VAL A 297 10.62 12.81 -0.06
C VAL A 297 11.98 13.50 -0.10
N ALA A 298 12.34 14.06 -1.26
CA ALA A 298 13.52 14.92 -1.41
C ALA A 298 13.12 16.40 -1.32
N VAL A 299 13.67 17.12 -0.36
CA VAL A 299 13.30 18.49 -0.01
C VAL A 299 14.48 19.42 -0.13
N SER A 300 14.37 20.46 -0.97
CA SER A 300 15.39 21.50 -1.05
C SER A 300 15.44 22.37 0.22
N ARG A 301 16.63 22.74 0.64
CA ARG A 301 16.83 23.70 1.74
C ARG A 301 16.07 25.01 1.53
N ALA A 302 15.90 25.45 0.28
CA ALA A 302 15.10 26.61 -0.05
C ALA A 302 13.59 26.42 0.21
N HIS A 303 13.10 25.20 0.22
CA HIS A 303 11.69 24.86 0.45
C HIS A 303 11.36 24.52 1.91
N ARG A 304 12.31 24.55 2.84
CA ARG A 304 12.13 24.19 4.26
C ARG A 304 10.92 24.87 4.92
N ARG A 305 10.64 26.15 4.61
CA ARG A 305 9.47 26.84 5.17
C ARG A 305 8.15 26.24 4.69
N ARG A 306 8.06 25.87 3.41
CA ARG A 306 6.88 25.22 2.83
C ARG A 306 6.72 23.82 3.38
N PHE A 307 7.82 23.09 3.51
CA PHE A 307 7.84 21.76 4.09
C PHE A 307 7.45 21.77 5.58
N ALA A 308 7.95 22.70 6.38
CA ALA A 308 7.54 22.87 7.77
C ALA A 308 6.03 23.19 7.93
N ALA A 309 5.40 23.79 6.93
CA ALA A 309 3.95 23.96 6.93
C ALA A 309 3.23 22.62 6.67
N VAL A 310 3.80 21.76 5.83
CA VAL A 310 3.27 20.39 5.61
C VAL A 310 3.39 19.56 6.88
N THR A 311 4.56 19.55 7.55
CA THR A 311 4.78 18.78 8.79
C THR A 311 3.80 19.16 9.89
N ARG A 312 3.51 20.45 10.06
CA ARG A 312 2.49 20.92 11.04
C ARG A 312 1.08 20.40 10.72
N LEU A 313 0.77 20.14 9.45
CA LEU A 313 -0.53 19.68 9.00
C LEU A 313 -0.60 18.14 8.84
N ALA A 314 0.46 17.43 9.16
CA ALA A 314 0.57 15.97 9.02
C ALA A 314 -0.30 15.17 10.02
N ARG A 315 -1.00 15.84 10.94
CA ARG A 315 -1.95 15.24 11.91
C ARG A 315 -1.33 14.11 12.76
N GLY A 316 -0.15 14.35 13.32
CA GLY A 316 0.50 13.39 14.21
C GLY A 316 1.37 12.35 13.53
N VAL A 317 1.37 12.25 12.19
CA VAL A 317 2.33 11.41 11.48
C VAL A 317 3.71 12.04 11.58
N PRO A 318 4.71 11.37 12.17
CA PRO A 318 6.07 11.89 12.22
C PRO A 318 6.65 11.98 10.80
N ILE A 319 7.51 12.96 10.57
CA ILE A 319 8.25 13.09 9.31
C ILE A 319 9.71 13.32 9.68
N THR A 320 10.55 12.34 9.41
CA THR A 320 11.92 12.23 9.92
C THR A 320 12.94 12.52 8.82
N HIS A 321 13.92 13.37 9.12
CA HIS A 321 15.08 13.58 8.25
C HIS A 321 16.03 12.38 8.37
N ILE A 322 16.35 11.74 7.24
CA ILE A 322 17.16 10.52 7.24
C ILE A 322 18.46 10.62 6.44
N GLY A 323 18.72 11.73 5.74
CA GLY A 323 19.91 11.87 4.91
C GLY A 323 19.80 12.93 3.84
N GLU A 324 20.65 12.83 2.82
CA GLU A 324 20.67 13.79 1.71
C GLU A 324 21.04 13.14 0.37
N LEU A 325 20.60 13.77 -0.72
CA LEU A 325 21.01 13.43 -2.08
C LEU A 325 22.43 13.95 -2.36
N THR A 326 23.25 13.14 -3.08
CA THR A 326 24.65 13.45 -3.37
C THR A 326 24.95 13.51 -4.87
N LYS A 327 26.05 14.15 -5.22
CA LYS A 327 26.58 14.16 -6.60
C LYS A 327 27.09 12.79 -7.04
N ASP A 328 27.77 12.10 -6.12
CA ASP A 328 28.23 10.74 -6.32
C ASP A 328 27.00 9.82 -6.37
N ARG A 329 26.96 8.95 -7.38
CA ARG A 329 25.81 8.05 -7.62
C ARG A 329 25.74 6.86 -6.64
N ALA A 330 26.66 6.77 -5.71
CA ALA A 330 26.65 5.74 -4.68
C ALA A 330 25.46 5.91 -3.73
N LEU A 331 24.91 4.78 -3.30
CA LEU A 331 23.92 4.71 -2.21
C LEU A 331 24.64 4.23 -0.96
N VAL A 332 24.77 5.09 0.01
CA VAL A 332 25.57 4.87 1.22
C VAL A 332 24.67 4.88 2.44
N LEU A 333 24.72 3.81 3.22
CA LEU A 333 24.18 3.73 4.56
C LEU A 333 25.29 4.01 5.57
N ARG A 334 25.21 5.14 6.22
CA ARG A 334 26.15 5.56 7.27
C ARG A 334 25.72 4.98 8.60
N THR A 335 26.59 4.23 9.23
CA THR A 335 26.36 3.65 10.56
C THR A 335 27.47 4.04 11.52
N ARG A 336 27.35 3.67 12.80
CA ARG A 336 28.42 3.88 13.80
C ARG A 336 29.68 3.09 13.48
N GLU A 337 29.55 2.00 12.73
CA GLU A 337 30.67 1.11 12.35
C GLU A 337 31.35 1.56 11.06
N GLY A 338 30.76 2.53 10.34
CA GLY A 338 31.27 3.08 9.10
C GLY A 338 30.22 3.14 7.99
N ASP A 339 30.65 3.64 6.85
CA ASP A 339 29.81 3.74 5.65
C ASP A 339 29.77 2.38 4.91
N ARG A 340 28.60 1.92 4.50
CA ARG A 340 28.39 0.68 3.75
C ARG A 340 27.29 0.83 2.70
N ALA A 341 27.18 -0.14 1.79
CA ALA A 341 26.09 -0.20 0.83
C ALA A 341 24.74 -0.46 1.54
N LEU A 342 23.65 0.00 0.92
CA LEU A 342 22.29 -0.37 1.34
C LEU A 342 22.06 -1.88 1.17
N PRO A 343 21.28 -2.51 2.07
CA PRO A 343 20.88 -3.90 1.89
C PRO A 343 20.10 -4.09 0.59
N ALA A 344 20.00 -5.32 0.10
CA ALA A 344 19.14 -5.66 -1.03
C ALA A 344 17.67 -5.49 -0.61
N GLY A 345 16.85 -4.86 -1.45
CA GLY A 345 15.41 -4.80 -1.28
C GLY A 345 14.71 -6.03 -1.87
N TYR A 346 13.37 -6.02 -1.85
CA TYR A 346 12.54 -7.03 -2.47
C TYR A 346 12.58 -6.91 -4.01
N GLU A 347 12.62 -8.05 -4.72
CA GLU A 347 12.48 -8.10 -6.18
C GLU A 347 11.55 -9.25 -6.59
N HIS A 348 10.45 -8.95 -7.27
CA HIS A 348 9.42 -9.91 -7.68
C HIS A 348 9.90 -11.08 -8.54
N PHE A 349 10.95 -10.90 -9.33
CA PHE A 349 11.41 -11.91 -10.30
C PHE A 349 12.78 -12.52 -9.98
N LYS A 350 13.38 -12.19 -8.84
CA LYS A 350 14.53 -12.94 -8.36
C LYS A 350 14.06 -14.21 -7.64
N THR A 351 14.47 -15.37 -8.15
CA THR A 351 14.36 -16.63 -7.42
C THR A 351 15.15 -16.48 -6.12
N GLN A 352 14.46 -16.49 -4.97
CA GLN A 352 15.15 -16.68 -3.69
C GLN A 352 15.79 -18.07 -3.78
N GLU A 353 17.11 -18.13 -3.78
CA GLU A 353 17.81 -19.39 -3.57
C GLU A 353 17.35 -19.92 -2.21
N ALA A 354 16.49 -20.95 -2.26
CA ALA A 354 16.00 -21.63 -1.07
C ALA A 354 17.20 -22.24 -0.36
N GLY A 355 17.70 -21.55 0.66
CA GLY A 355 18.63 -22.10 1.65
C GLY A 355 17.91 -23.16 2.48
N GLY A 356 17.67 -24.35 1.92
CA GLY A 356 17.02 -25.48 2.56
C GLY A 356 17.55 -26.77 1.97
N ARG A 357 18.47 -27.44 2.68
CA ARG A 357 19.01 -28.76 2.37
C ARG A 357 17.89 -29.71 1.96
N ARG A 358 17.90 -30.19 0.72
CA ARG A 358 17.28 -31.46 0.37
C ARG A 358 18.03 -32.54 1.15
N GLN A 359 17.39 -33.14 2.14
CA GLN A 359 17.81 -34.47 2.61
C GLN A 359 17.58 -35.43 1.45
N GLU A 360 18.69 -35.92 0.90
CA GLU A 360 18.67 -37.14 0.09
C GLU A 360 18.23 -38.28 0.99
N THR A 361 16.99 -38.69 0.88
CA THR A 361 16.58 -40.03 1.33
C THR A 361 17.05 -41.02 0.27
N GLY A 362 18.23 -41.62 0.52
CA GLY A 362 18.63 -42.81 -0.21
C GLY A 362 17.69 -43.97 0.11
N GLU A 363 17.07 -44.52 -0.89
CA GLU A 363 16.55 -45.88 -0.86
C GLU A 363 17.43 -46.73 -1.76
N ALA A 364 17.93 -47.78 -1.11
CA ALA A 364 18.61 -48.92 -1.72
C ALA A 364 17.58 -49.90 -2.32
#